data_cde65a394c0900b6df347f65abd65f00
#
_entry.id   cde65a394c0900b6df347f65abd65f00
#
_cell.length_a   1.000
_cell.length_b   1.000
_cell.length_c   1.000
_cell.angle_alpha   90.00
_cell.angle_beta   90.00
_cell.angle_gamma   90.00
#
_symmetry.space_group_name_H-M   'P 1'
#
loop_
_entity.id
_entity.type
_entity.pdbx_description
1 polymer ?
#
loop_
_entity_poly.entity_id
_entity_poly.type
_entity_poly.pdbx_seq_one_letter_code
_entity_poly.pdbx_strand_id
1 'polypeptide(L)'
;MEQKMFCFQCEQTLGCTGCTGSAGVCGKKADTAKLQDELTGALIGLARAVDGAQTISKRTGQIIIEGLFTTVTNVSFDNAAIEKMIQKVRAEKERLVPDCSSCQSPCGKTDEYDMRQLWNADEDIRSLKSLILFGIRGMAAYAYHANVLNYEDAEVDQFFCEALFRIGYEESVERLLPTVLKVGEINLKCMALLDKANTQTYGTPEPTAVTLAVEKGPFIVVTGHDLKDLQLLLEQTEGKGINIYTHGEMLPAHAYPFLKKFSHLKGHFGTAWQNQQKEFDHLPAPILYTTNCLMP
;
A
#
# COMPACT_ATOMS: atom_id res chain seq x y z
N MET A 1 -28.45 8.95 12.06
CA MET A 1 -27.71 8.16 13.07
C MET A 1 -26.26 8.27 12.69
N GLU A 2 -25.43 8.81 13.58
CA GLU A 2 -23.98 8.88 13.37
C GLU A 2 -23.44 7.44 13.20
N GLN A 3 -22.73 7.18 12.11
CA GLN A 3 -22.20 5.84 11.81
C GLN A 3 -21.06 5.58 12.81
N LYS A 4 -21.24 4.60 13.70
CA LYS A 4 -20.20 4.24 14.67
C LYS A 4 -18.96 3.76 13.94
N MET A 5 -17.79 4.31 14.31
CA MET A 5 -16.50 3.87 13.82
C MET A 5 -16.24 2.42 14.26
N PHE A 6 -15.79 1.60 13.35
CA PHE A 6 -15.13 0.33 13.64
C PHE A 6 -14.11 0.05 12.56
N CYS A 7 -12.84 -0.13 12.93
CA CYS A 7 -11.77 -0.45 12.01
C CYS A 7 -10.72 -1.33 12.70
N PHE A 8 -10.36 -2.44 12.06
CA PHE A 8 -9.33 -3.39 12.53
C PHE A 8 -8.28 -3.68 11.42
N GLN A 9 -8.06 -2.71 10.53
CA GLN A 9 -7.29 -2.90 9.30
C GLN A 9 -5.76 -2.84 9.50
N CYS A 10 -5.29 -2.54 10.70
CA CYS A 10 -3.87 -2.52 11.04
C CYS A 10 -3.66 -2.89 12.52
N GLU A 11 -2.41 -3.16 12.88
CA GLU A 11 -1.99 -3.48 14.26
C GLU A 11 -2.03 -2.28 15.23
N GLN A 12 -2.24 -1.05 14.73
CA GLN A 12 -2.45 0.16 15.55
C GLN A 12 -3.84 0.22 16.19
N THR A 13 -4.50 -0.93 16.35
CA THR A 13 -5.81 -1.00 16.99
C THR A 13 -5.70 -0.85 18.48
N LEU A 14 -6.48 0.07 19.05
CA LEU A 14 -6.49 0.37 20.47
C LEU A 14 -6.97 -0.85 21.30
N GLY A 15 -6.14 -1.32 22.23
CA GLY A 15 -6.48 -2.41 23.14
C GLY A 15 -6.84 -3.73 22.46
N CYS A 16 -6.35 -4.00 21.26
CA CYS A 16 -6.65 -5.19 20.45
C CYS A 16 -8.15 -5.38 20.14
N THR A 17 -8.92 -4.28 20.18
CA THR A 17 -10.38 -4.30 19.95
C THR A 17 -10.82 -3.60 18.67
N GLY A 18 -9.89 -3.00 17.94
CA GLY A 18 -10.18 -2.12 16.81
C GLY A 18 -10.43 -0.66 17.22
N CYS A 19 -10.42 0.24 16.23
CA CYS A 19 -10.72 1.65 16.44
C CYS A 19 -12.24 1.84 16.49
N THR A 20 -12.75 2.34 17.62
CA THR A 20 -14.20 2.52 17.89
C THR A 20 -14.59 3.94 18.27
N GLY A 21 -13.65 4.90 18.22
CA GLY A 21 -13.86 6.31 18.56
C GLY A 21 -14.60 7.10 17.48
N SER A 22 -14.35 8.40 17.40
CA SER A 22 -14.86 9.28 16.35
C SER A 22 -14.08 9.13 15.02
N ALA A 23 -12.83 8.68 15.11
CA ALA A 23 -11.94 8.39 13.99
C ALA A 23 -10.99 7.25 14.37
N GLY A 24 -10.28 6.70 13.39
CA GLY A 24 -9.16 5.79 13.62
C GLY A 24 -7.97 6.51 14.25
N VAL A 25 -7.04 5.76 14.85
CA VAL A 25 -5.77 6.30 15.38
C VAL A 25 -4.98 7.05 14.29
N CYS A 26 -5.09 6.61 13.04
CA CYS A 26 -4.49 7.26 11.87
C CYS A 26 -5.29 8.47 11.32
N GLY A 27 -6.34 8.92 12.00
CA GLY A 27 -7.22 9.98 11.51
C GLY A 27 -8.32 9.55 10.52
N LYS A 28 -8.35 8.28 10.11
CA LYS A 28 -9.35 7.73 9.18
C LYS A 28 -10.77 7.86 9.73
N LYS A 29 -11.71 8.30 8.89
CA LYS A 29 -13.13 8.38 9.22
C LYS A 29 -13.82 7.01 9.04
N ALA A 30 -15.02 6.87 9.62
CA ALA A 30 -15.79 5.63 9.60
C ALA A 30 -16.22 5.21 8.18
N ASP A 31 -16.57 6.16 7.32
CA ASP A 31 -16.93 5.93 5.92
C ASP A 31 -15.73 5.41 5.10
N THR A 32 -14.57 6.04 5.27
CA THR A 32 -13.32 5.58 4.66
C THR A 32 -12.93 4.17 5.10
N ALA A 33 -13.05 3.86 6.40
CA ALA A 33 -12.77 2.53 6.92
C ALA A 33 -13.70 1.47 6.30
N LYS A 34 -14.99 1.79 6.16
CA LYS A 34 -15.97 0.90 5.52
C LYS A 34 -15.66 0.65 4.04
N LEU A 35 -15.31 1.71 3.29
CA LEU A 35 -14.93 1.56 1.89
C LEU A 35 -13.67 0.71 1.71
N GLN A 36 -12.70 0.82 2.60
CA GLN A 36 -11.49 -0.02 2.56
C GLN A 36 -11.78 -1.48 2.92
N ASP A 37 -12.74 -1.75 3.81
CA ASP A 37 -13.23 -3.11 4.07
C ASP A 37 -13.96 -3.67 2.83
N GLU A 38 -14.78 -2.87 2.18
CA GLU A 38 -15.46 -3.23 0.93
C GLU A 38 -14.46 -3.53 -0.19
N LEU A 39 -13.41 -2.69 -0.34
CA LEU A 39 -12.33 -2.94 -1.29
C LEU A 39 -11.61 -4.26 -1.00
N THR A 40 -11.30 -4.54 0.27
CA THR A 40 -10.67 -5.81 0.67
C THR A 40 -11.57 -7.00 0.34
N GLY A 41 -12.87 -6.89 0.61
CA GLY A 41 -13.86 -7.90 0.26
C GLY A 41 -13.97 -8.15 -1.25
N ALA A 42 -13.94 -7.08 -2.05
CA ALA A 42 -13.94 -7.16 -3.51
C ALA A 42 -12.66 -7.83 -4.06
N LEU A 43 -11.48 -7.53 -3.48
CA LEU A 43 -10.21 -8.17 -3.85
C LEU A 43 -10.24 -9.68 -3.55
N ILE A 44 -10.80 -10.09 -2.41
CA ILE A 44 -11.00 -11.51 -2.09
C ILE A 44 -11.97 -12.15 -3.09
N GLY A 45 -13.04 -11.45 -3.48
CA GLY A 45 -13.98 -11.90 -4.52
C GLY A 45 -13.31 -12.06 -5.88
N LEU A 46 -12.39 -11.16 -6.25
CA LEU A 46 -11.57 -11.27 -7.47
C LEU A 46 -10.64 -12.49 -7.39
N ALA A 47 -9.95 -12.69 -6.26
CA ALA A 47 -9.09 -13.86 -6.07
C ALA A 47 -9.86 -15.18 -6.18
N ARG A 48 -11.10 -15.24 -5.69
CA ARG A 48 -11.99 -16.40 -5.86
C ARG A 48 -12.36 -16.63 -7.32
N ALA A 49 -12.51 -15.57 -8.11
CA ALA A 49 -12.86 -15.68 -9.53
C ALA A 49 -11.72 -16.28 -10.38
N VAL A 50 -10.47 -16.11 -9.95
CA VAL A 50 -9.29 -16.68 -10.62
C VAL A 50 -8.79 -17.98 -10.00
N ASP A 51 -9.48 -18.50 -8.98
CA ASP A 51 -9.12 -19.78 -8.34
C ASP A 51 -9.04 -20.91 -9.36
N GLY A 52 -7.97 -21.67 -9.33
CA GLY A 52 -7.69 -22.75 -10.27
C GLY A 52 -7.01 -22.30 -11.58
N ALA A 53 -6.80 -21.01 -11.83
CA ALA A 53 -5.94 -20.57 -12.93
C ALA A 53 -4.47 -20.89 -12.63
N GLN A 54 -3.76 -21.46 -13.59
CA GLN A 54 -2.33 -21.76 -13.43
C GLN A 54 -1.48 -20.49 -13.30
N THR A 55 -1.93 -19.40 -13.91
CA THR A 55 -1.29 -18.08 -13.84
C THR A 55 -2.34 -16.99 -13.96
N ILE A 56 -2.18 -15.91 -13.20
CA ILE A 56 -2.99 -14.71 -13.35
C ILE A 56 -2.41 -13.82 -14.46
N SER A 57 -3.25 -12.99 -15.08
CA SER A 57 -2.75 -12.00 -16.02
C SER A 57 -2.01 -10.87 -15.31
N LYS A 58 -1.01 -10.28 -15.96
CA LYS A 58 -0.32 -9.07 -15.48
C LYS A 58 -1.31 -7.99 -15.01
N ARG A 59 -2.36 -7.73 -15.80
CA ARG A 59 -3.40 -6.76 -15.46
C ARG A 59 -4.10 -7.10 -14.14
N THR A 60 -4.44 -8.36 -13.93
CA THR A 60 -5.09 -8.82 -12.70
C THR A 60 -4.16 -8.65 -11.49
N GLY A 61 -2.87 -9.03 -11.63
CA GLY A 61 -1.85 -8.83 -10.61
C GLY A 61 -1.69 -7.37 -10.21
N GLN A 62 -1.57 -6.48 -11.19
CA GLN A 62 -1.47 -5.03 -10.94
C GLN A 62 -2.70 -4.45 -10.24
N ILE A 63 -3.92 -4.90 -10.60
CA ILE A 63 -5.16 -4.46 -9.93
C ILE A 63 -5.20 -4.93 -8.47
N ILE A 64 -4.77 -6.17 -8.20
CA ILE A 64 -4.71 -6.69 -6.83
C ILE A 64 -3.68 -5.89 -5.99
N ILE A 65 -2.48 -5.66 -6.52
CA ILE A 65 -1.42 -4.90 -5.85
C ILE A 65 -1.88 -3.46 -5.56
N GLU A 66 -2.44 -2.76 -6.55
CA GLU A 66 -2.95 -1.39 -6.39
C GLU A 66 -4.08 -1.32 -5.36
N GLY A 67 -5.00 -2.29 -5.39
CA GLY A 67 -6.10 -2.37 -4.42
C GLY A 67 -5.61 -2.62 -3.00
N LEU A 68 -4.71 -3.57 -2.78
CA LEU A 68 -4.11 -3.83 -1.47
C LEU A 68 -3.32 -2.62 -0.98
N PHE A 69 -2.52 -1.99 -1.84
CA PHE A 69 -1.76 -0.77 -1.51
C PHE A 69 -2.68 0.37 -1.09
N THR A 70 -3.82 0.56 -1.78
CA THR A 70 -4.84 1.56 -1.41
C THR A 70 -5.39 1.37 0.01
N THR A 71 -5.39 0.13 0.53
CA THR A 71 -5.86 -0.17 1.89
C THR A 71 -4.79 -0.07 2.97
N VAL A 72 -3.53 0.19 2.62
CA VAL A 72 -2.45 0.37 3.60
C VAL A 72 -2.71 1.63 4.44
N THR A 73 -2.38 1.55 5.72
CA THR A 73 -2.54 2.68 6.64
C THR A 73 -1.76 3.90 6.16
N ASN A 74 -2.39 5.07 6.20
CA ASN A 74 -1.81 6.36 5.80
C ASN A 74 -1.43 6.48 4.31
N VAL A 75 -2.09 5.72 3.43
CA VAL A 75 -1.90 5.81 1.97
C VAL A 75 -3.06 6.56 1.31
N SER A 76 -4.31 6.16 1.56
CA SER A 76 -5.47 6.77 0.93
C SER A 76 -6.56 7.14 1.94
N PHE A 77 -6.97 8.41 1.93
CA PHE A 77 -8.10 8.97 2.70
C PHE A 77 -9.18 9.54 1.77
N ASP A 78 -9.01 9.39 0.45
CA ASP A 78 -9.96 9.86 -0.55
C ASP A 78 -10.99 8.78 -0.86
N ASN A 79 -12.21 8.98 -0.38
CA ASN A 79 -13.31 8.04 -0.59
C ASN A 79 -13.62 7.84 -2.08
N ALA A 80 -13.55 8.90 -2.90
CA ALA A 80 -13.84 8.80 -4.33
C ALA A 80 -12.77 7.95 -5.06
N ALA A 81 -11.50 8.06 -4.67
CA ALA A 81 -10.43 7.22 -5.19
C ALA A 81 -10.62 5.75 -4.80
N ILE A 82 -11.03 5.48 -3.55
CA ILE A 82 -11.30 4.12 -3.07
C ILE A 82 -12.51 3.51 -3.80
N GLU A 83 -13.61 4.26 -3.97
CA GLU A 83 -14.78 3.82 -4.73
C GLU A 83 -14.43 3.47 -6.18
N LYS A 84 -13.61 4.30 -6.82
CA LYS A 84 -13.11 4.03 -8.18
C LYS A 84 -12.27 2.75 -8.24
N MET A 85 -11.47 2.50 -7.21
CA MET A 85 -10.68 1.26 -7.13
C MET A 85 -11.57 0.04 -6.95
N ILE A 86 -12.62 0.11 -6.12
CA ILE A 86 -13.62 -0.95 -5.96
C ILE A 86 -14.28 -1.27 -7.31
N GLN A 87 -14.69 -0.24 -8.05
CA GLN A 87 -15.27 -0.44 -9.39
C GLN A 87 -14.29 -1.10 -10.36
N LYS A 88 -12.99 -0.73 -10.32
CA LYS A 88 -11.94 -1.33 -11.15
C LYS A 88 -11.76 -2.82 -10.83
N VAL A 89 -11.77 -3.19 -9.54
CA VAL A 89 -11.68 -4.60 -9.09
C VAL A 89 -12.91 -5.39 -9.54
N ARG A 90 -14.12 -4.84 -9.38
CA ARG A 90 -15.37 -5.49 -9.81
C ARG A 90 -15.43 -5.71 -11.31
N ALA A 91 -15.03 -4.70 -12.10
CA ALA A 91 -14.98 -4.81 -13.55
C ALA A 91 -13.97 -5.88 -14.02
N GLU A 92 -12.84 -6.01 -13.34
CA GLU A 92 -11.86 -7.07 -13.64
C GLU A 92 -12.43 -8.46 -13.28
N LYS A 93 -13.11 -8.58 -12.14
CA LYS A 93 -13.80 -9.82 -11.77
C LYS A 93 -14.86 -10.23 -12.81
N GLU A 94 -15.72 -9.31 -13.23
CA GLU A 94 -16.74 -9.55 -14.26
C GLU A 94 -16.11 -10.00 -15.60
N ARG A 95 -14.97 -9.42 -15.98
CA ARG A 95 -14.25 -9.82 -17.19
C ARG A 95 -13.74 -11.27 -17.13
N LEU A 96 -13.39 -11.75 -15.94
CA LEU A 96 -12.83 -13.09 -15.74
C LEU A 96 -13.87 -14.18 -15.54
N VAL A 97 -15.06 -13.82 -15.08
CA VAL A 97 -16.18 -14.73 -14.91
C VAL A 97 -17.10 -14.60 -16.14
N PRO A 98 -17.04 -15.52 -17.11
CA PRO A 98 -17.98 -15.48 -18.21
C PRO A 98 -19.41 -15.63 -17.67
N ASP A 99 -20.36 -14.95 -18.34
CA ASP A 99 -21.79 -15.02 -18.03
C ASP A 99 -22.22 -16.48 -17.79
N CYS A 100 -22.42 -16.83 -16.53
CA CYS A 100 -22.89 -18.15 -16.12
C CYS A 100 -24.41 -18.30 -16.35
N SER A 101 -24.92 -17.92 -17.51
CA SER A 101 -26.31 -18.14 -17.90
C SER A 101 -26.69 -19.66 -18.00
N SER A 102 -25.67 -20.53 -17.97
CA SER A 102 -25.86 -22.00 -18.02
C SER A 102 -25.59 -22.71 -16.68
N CYS A 103 -25.11 -22.03 -15.65
CA CYS A 103 -24.89 -22.63 -14.34
C CYS A 103 -26.18 -22.69 -13.53
N GLN A 104 -26.70 -23.91 -13.30
CA GLN A 104 -27.87 -24.17 -12.44
C GLN A 104 -27.57 -24.09 -10.93
N SER A 105 -26.35 -23.76 -10.54
CA SER A 105 -25.97 -23.56 -9.14
C SER A 105 -25.50 -22.13 -8.94
N PRO A 106 -25.93 -21.42 -7.86
CA PRO A 106 -25.35 -20.13 -7.52
C PRO A 106 -23.83 -20.30 -7.30
N CYS A 107 -23.04 -19.70 -8.16
CA CYS A 107 -21.60 -19.66 -8.02
C CYS A 107 -21.20 -18.78 -6.83
N GLY A 108 -21.54 -19.17 -5.60
CA GLY A 108 -21.15 -18.45 -4.37
C GLY A 108 -19.63 -18.35 -4.18
N LYS A 109 -18.85 -18.95 -5.08
CA LYS A 109 -17.40 -18.88 -5.09
C LYS A 109 -16.84 -17.51 -5.46
N THR A 110 -17.63 -16.64 -6.11
CA THR A 110 -17.18 -15.31 -6.56
C THR A 110 -17.76 -14.16 -5.74
N ASP A 111 -18.54 -14.45 -4.70
CA ASP A 111 -19.09 -13.41 -3.85
C ASP A 111 -18.00 -12.63 -3.13
N GLU A 112 -18.22 -11.35 -2.93
CA GLU A 112 -17.35 -10.51 -2.13
C GLU A 112 -17.32 -11.00 -0.68
N TYR A 113 -16.17 -10.87 -0.04
CA TYR A 113 -15.98 -11.31 1.34
C TYR A 113 -16.43 -10.22 2.31
N ASP A 114 -17.29 -10.56 3.25
CA ASP A 114 -17.63 -9.65 4.35
C ASP A 114 -16.53 -9.70 5.42
N MET A 115 -15.81 -8.60 5.60
CA MET A 115 -14.71 -8.50 6.57
C MET A 115 -15.16 -8.79 8.01
N ARG A 116 -16.46 -8.69 8.33
CA ARG A 116 -17.00 -9.11 9.63
C ARG A 116 -16.83 -10.62 9.88
N GLN A 117 -16.81 -11.44 8.83
CA GLN A 117 -16.53 -12.88 8.96
C GLN A 117 -15.12 -13.14 9.49
N LEU A 118 -14.13 -12.35 9.02
CA LEU A 118 -12.77 -12.43 9.54
C LEU A 118 -12.73 -12.03 11.03
N TRP A 119 -13.35 -10.91 11.36
CA TRP A 119 -13.35 -10.41 12.73
C TRP A 119 -14.05 -11.36 13.72
N ASN A 120 -15.13 -11.98 13.32
CA ASN A 120 -15.94 -12.89 14.14
C ASN A 120 -15.48 -14.35 14.12
N ALA A 121 -14.40 -14.68 13.39
CA ALA A 121 -13.82 -16.02 13.40
C ALA A 121 -13.20 -16.35 14.77
N ASP A 122 -12.94 -17.64 15.01
CA ASP A 122 -12.19 -18.09 16.18
C ASP A 122 -10.85 -17.33 16.28
N GLU A 123 -10.35 -17.13 17.48
CA GLU A 123 -9.20 -16.25 17.77
C GLU A 123 -7.97 -16.62 16.96
N ASP A 124 -7.63 -17.91 16.88
CA ASP A 124 -6.47 -18.39 16.11
C ASP A 124 -6.66 -18.16 14.61
N ILE A 125 -7.86 -18.46 14.08
CA ILE A 125 -8.18 -18.24 12.67
C ILE A 125 -8.15 -16.75 12.32
N ARG A 126 -8.76 -15.91 13.16
CA ARG A 126 -8.72 -14.45 13.02
C ARG A 126 -7.30 -13.92 13.02
N SER A 127 -6.47 -14.39 13.94
CA SER A 127 -5.08 -13.97 14.10
C SER A 127 -4.26 -14.35 12.87
N LEU A 128 -4.36 -15.58 12.38
CA LEU A 128 -3.62 -16.05 11.20
C LEU A 128 -4.08 -15.33 9.92
N LYS A 129 -5.39 -15.17 9.71
CA LYS A 129 -5.91 -14.39 8.57
C LYS A 129 -5.48 -12.94 8.62
N SER A 130 -5.44 -12.34 9.80
CA SER A 130 -4.96 -10.96 9.99
C SER A 130 -3.47 -10.82 9.68
N LEU A 131 -2.63 -11.77 10.14
CA LEU A 131 -1.20 -11.79 9.82
C LEU A 131 -0.95 -11.90 8.32
N ILE A 132 -1.68 -12.78 7.62
CA ILE A 132 -1.58 -12.91 6.16
C ILE A 132 -1.99 -11.57 5.51
N LEU A 133 -3.15 -11.00 5.89
CA LEU A 133 -3.67 -9.77 5.28
C LEU A 133 -2.74 -8.58 5.50
N PHE A 134 -2.22 -8.38 6.71
CA PHE A 134 -1.28 -7.30 7.00
C PHE A 134 0.05 -7.50 6.27
N GLY A 135 0.54 -8.74 6.21
CA GLY A 135 1.75 -9.08 5.48
C GLY A 135 1.64 -8.77 4.00
N ILE A 136 0.56 -9.21 3.32
CA ILE A 136 0.38 -8.94 1.89
C ILE A 136 0.09 -7.46 1.60
N ARG A 137 -0.53 -6.71 2.51
CA ARG A 137 -0.67 -5.25 2.36
C ARG A 137 0.68 -4.55 2.39
N GLY A 138 1.54 -4.87 3.35
CA GLY A 138 2.91 -4.35 3.40
C GLY A 138 3.72 -4.73 2.16
N MET A 139 3.61 -6.00 1.73
CA MET A 139 4.25 -6.49 0.52
C MET A 139 3.73 -5.78 -0.75
N ALA A 140 2.44 -5.44 -0.79
CA ALA A 140 1.85 -4.71 -1.92
C ALA A 140 2.43 -3.30 -2.09
N ALA A 141 2.86 -2.64 -1.01
CA ALA A 141 3.56 -1.36 -1.10
C ALA A 141 4.88 -1.52 -1.87
N TYR A 142 5.67 -2.55 -1.57
CA TYR A 142 6.92 -2.84 -2.29
C TYR A 142 6.67 -3.20 -3.76
N ALA A 143 5.70 -4.08 -4.02
CA ALA A 143 5.34 -4.47 -5.38
C ALA A 143 4.81 -3.28 -6.20
N TYR A 144 4.01 -2.40 -5.61
CA TYR A 144 3.51 -1.20 -6.26
C TYR A 144 4.66 -0.27 -6.68
N HIS A 145 5.60 0.02 -5.80
CA HIS A 145 6.76 0.85 -6.13
C HIS A 145 7.67 0.21 -7.19
N ALA A 146 7.79 -1.13 -7.21
CA ALA A 146 8.49 -1.82 -8.30
C ALA A 146 7.72 -1.69 -9.64
N ASN A 147 6.39 -1.86 -9.61
CA ASN A 147 5.54 -1.79 -10.80
C ASN A 147 5.55 -0.41 -11.47
N VAL A 148 5.57 0.70 -10.69
CA VAL A 148 5.67 2.06 -11.27
C VAL A 148 7.02 2.30 -11.97
N LEU A 149 8.02 1.48 -11.69
CA LEU A 149 9.30 1.45 -12.39
C LEU A 149 9.36 0.38 -13.50
N ASN A 150 8.24 -0.29 -13.80
CA ASN A 150 8.09 -1.38 -14.79
C ASN A 150 8.82 -2.68 -14.41
N TYR A 151 8.98 -2.96 -13.12
CA TYR A 151 9.51 -4.23 -12.63
C TYR A 151 8.38 -5.07 -12.02
N GLU A 152 8.34 -6.35 -12.38
CA GLU A 152 7.30 -7.32 -11.99
C GLU A 152 7.92 -8.69 -11.73
N ASP A 153 7.25 -9.48 -10.91
CA ASP A 153 7.56 -10.88 -10.66
C ASP A 153 6.26 -11.70 -10.62
N ALA A 154 6.13 -12.65 -11.55
CA ALA A 154 4.91 -13.44 -11.71
C ALA A 154 4.60 -14.32 -10.49
N GLU A 155 5.61 -14.79 -9.75
CA GLU A 155 5.42 -15.57 -8.53
C GLU A 155 4.89 -14.70 -7.40
N VAL A 156 5.40 -13.47 -7.28
CA VAL A 156 4.90 -12.48 -6.33
C VAL A 156 3.46 -12.13 -6.64
N ASP A 157 3.14 -11.83 -7.90
CA ASP A 157 1.79 -11.49 -8.33
C ASP A 157 0.80 -12.64 -8.07
N GLN A 158 1.18 -13.87 -8.43
CA GLN A 158 0.37 -15.07 -8.20
C GLN A 158 0.10 -15.30 -6.71
N PHE A 159 1.10 -15.06 -5.86
CA PHE A 159 0.96 -15.27 -4.43
C PHE A 159 -0.02 -14.29 -3.78
N PHE A 160 -0.11 -13.04 -4.23
CA PHE A 160 -1.15 -12.13 -3.74
C PHE A 160 -2.56 -12.71 -3.93
N CYS A 161 -2.81 -13.29 -5.10
CA CYS A 161 -4.08 -13.92 -5.40
C CYS A 161 -4.31 -15.15 -4.50
N GLU A 162 -3.31 -16.03 -4.36
CA GLU A 162 -3.40 -17.21 -3.50
C GLU A 162 -3.68 -16.83 -2.04
N ALA A 163 -2.96 -15.84 -1.51
CA ALA A 163 -3.13 -15.39 -0.12
C ALA A 163 -4.53 -14.82 0.13
N LEU A 164 -5.04 -13.97 -0.78
CA LEU A 164 -6.41 -13.43 -0.69
C LEU A 164 -7.47 -14.56 -0.76
N PHE A 165 -7.28 -15.52 -1.65
CA PHE A 165 -8.15 -16.69 -1.73
C PHE A 165 -8.18 -17.45 -0.40
N ARG A 166 -7.00 -17.72 0.20
CA ARG A 166 -6.88 -18.41 1.50
C ARG A 166 -7.59 -17.66 2.62
N ILE A 167 -7.46 -16.33 2.69
CA ILE A 167 -8.18 -15.52 3.67
C ILE A 167 -9.71 -15.71 3.51
N GLY A 168 -10.20 -15.75 2.29
CA GLY A 168 -11.62 -15.85 2.01
C GLY A 168 -12.22 -17.24 2.19
N TYR A 169 -11.41 -18.29 2.18
CA TYR A 169 -11.90 -19.67 2.08
C TYR A 169 -11.50 -20.58 3.25
N GLU A 170 -10.27 -20.45 3.77
CA GLU A 170 -9.74 -21.37 4.75
C GLU A 170 -10.20 -21.05 6.18
N GLU A 171 -10.49 -22.10 6.94
CA GLU A 171 -10.94 -22.02 8.33
C GLU A 171 -10.17 -22.98 9.25
N SER A 172 -8.99 -23.46 8.81
CA SER A 172 -8.17 -24.37 9.60
C SER A 172 -6.76 -23.79 9.82
N VAL A 173 -6.27 -23.94 11.04
CA VAL A 173 -4.92 -23.51 11.45
C VAL A 173 -3.86 -24.21 10.61
N GLU A 174 -4.02 -25.51 10.36
CA GLU A 174 -3.04 -26.35 9.63
C GLU A 174 -2.82 -25.86 8.19
N ARG A 175 -3.83 -25.19 7.60
CA ARG A 175 -3.73 -24.66 6.24
C ARG A 175 -3.34 -23.19 6.19
N LEU A 176 -3.73 -22.41 7.21
CA LEU A 176 -3.38 -20.98 7.29
C LEU A 176 -1.92 -20.75 7.72
N LEU A 177 -1.40 -21.54 8.66
CA LEU A 177 -0.04 -21.38 9.17
C LEU A 177 1.05 -21.50 8.07
N PRO A 178 1.02 -22.50 7.17
CA PRO A 178 1.95 -22.52 6.03
C PRO A 178 1.84 -21.26 5.13
N THR A 179 0.65 -20.70 4.97
CA THR A 179 0.46 -19.47 4.19
C THR A 179 1.11 -18.26 4.88
N VAL A 180 1.01 -18.15 6.21
CA VAL A 180 1.71 -17.11 6.99
C VAL A 180 3.22 -17.18 6.76
N LEU A 181 3.81 -18.38 6.83
CA LEU A 181 5.24 -18.57 6.58
C LEU A 181 5.62 -18.21 5.14
N LYS A 182 4.78 -18.57 4.18
CA LYS A 182 4.99 -18.26 2.76
C LYS A 182 4.91 -16.76 2.47
N VAL A 183 4.12 -15.98 3.23
CA VAL A 183 4.14 -14.50 3.14
C VAL A 183 5.57 -13.98 3.37
N GLY A 184 6.28 -14.48 4.38
CA GLY A 184 7.67 -14.08 4.65
C GLY A 184 8.63 -14.45 3.51
N GLU A 185 8.50 -15.67 2.97
CA GLU A 185 9.34 -16.15 1.84
C GLU A 185 9.12 -15.29 0.59
N ILE A 186 7.88 -15.06 0.20
CA ILE A 186 7.56 -14.27 -1.00
C ILE A 186 7.84 -12.78 -0.79
N ASN A 187 7.66 -12.28 0.44
CA ASN A 187 8.05 -10.91 0.74
C ASN A 187 9.56 -10.67 0.54
N LEU A 188 10.41 -11.62 0.86
CA LEU A 188 11.85 -11.51 0.58
C LEU A 188 12.11 -11.35 -0.93
N LYS A 189 11.40 -12.09 -1.78
CA LYS A 189 11.48 -11.94 -3.25
C LYS A 189 10.95 -10.56 -3.71
N CYS A 190 9.85 -10.11 -3.12
CA CYS A 190 9.27 -8.81 -3.41
C CYS A 190 10.20 -7.65 -3.03
N MET A 191 10.85 -7.73 -1.87
CA MET A 191 11.85 -6.76 -1.45
C MET A 191 13.07 -6.74 -2.38
N ALA A 192 13.56 -7.93 -2.80
CA ALA A 192 14.64 -8.03 -3.79
C ALA A 192 14.24 -7.46 -5.15
N LEU A 193 12.97 -7.62 -5.56
CA LEU A 193 12.43 -7.01 -6.77
C LEU A 193 12.46 -5.47 -6.67
N LEU A 194 12.04 -4.90 -5.56
CA LEU A 194 12.08 -3.46 -5.35
C LEU A 194 13.52 -2.93 -5.30
N ASP A 195 14.41 -3.61 -4.61
CA ASP A 195 15.85 -3.25 -4.59
C ASP A 195 16.41 -3.22 -6.01
N LYS A 196 16.15 -4.27 -6.81
CA LYS A 196 16.52 -4.32 -8.22
C LYS A 196 15.92 -3.16 -9.01
N ALA A 197 14.62 -2.87 -8.83
CA ALA A 197 13.93 -1.78 -9.52
C ALA A 197 14.58 -0.43 -9.22
N ASN A 198 14.84 -0.14 -7.95
CA ASN A 198 15.45 1.11 -7.52
C ASN A 198 16.91 1.22 -7.98
N THR A 199 17.72 0.18 -7.79
CA THR A 199 19.14 0.22 -8.14
C THR A 199 19.40 0.26 -9.63
N GLN A 200 18.56 -0.41 -10.44
CA GLN A 200 18.67 -0.32 -11.90
C GLN A 200 18.15 1.00 -12.48
N THR A 201 17.17 1.62 -11.81
CA THR A 201 16.60 2.90 -12.26
C THR A 201 17.43 4.10 -11.78
N TYR A 202 17.86 4.10 -10.53
CA TYR A 202 18.50 5.26 -9.90
C TYR A 202 19.99 5.08 -9.63
N GLY A 203 20.53 3.90 -9.88
CA GLY A 203 21.92 3.53 -9.58
C GLY A 203 22.06 2.92 -8.18
N THR A 204 23.20 2.28 -7.93
CA THR A 204 23.51 1.71 -6.60
C THR A 204 23.73 2.83 -5.59
N PRO A 205 23.08 2.80 -4.43
CA PRO A 205 23.27 3.81 -3.40
C PRO A 205 24.72 3.91 -2.93
N GLU A 206 25.18 5.14 -2.73
CA GLU A 206 26.54 5.45 -2.26
C GLU A 206 26.48 6.25 -0.96
N PRO A 207 27.43 6.05 -0.03
CA PRO A 207 27.55 6.90 1.16
C PRO A 207 27.57 8.38 0.78
N THR A 208 26.65 9.17 1.32
CA THR A 208 26.45 10.56 0.92
C THR A 208 26.24 11.44 2.15
N ALA A 209 27.00 12.53 2.23
CA ALA A 209 26.75 13.56 3.23
C ALA A 209 25.57 14.42 2.79
N VAL A 210 24.57 14.56 3.65
CA VAL A 210 23.35 15.33 3.39
C VAL A 210 23.27 16.48 4.38
N THR A 211 23.15 17.72 3.88
CA THR A 211 22.99 18.89 4.75
C THR A 211 21.58 18.93 5.36
N LEU A 212 21.50 19.40 6.60
CA LEU A 212 20.25 19.71 7.29
C LEU A 212 19.94 21.21 7.27
N ALA A 213 20.81 22.02 6.67
CA ALA A 213 20.62 23.47 6.57
C ALA A 213 19.72 23.81 5.38
N VAL A 214 18.75 24.70 5.62
CA VAL A 214 17.87 25.21 4.57
C VAL A 214 18.47 26.49 3.98
N GLU A 215 18.69 26.52 2.67
CA GLU A 215 19.16 27.67 1.94
C GLU A 215 18.06 28.72 1.78
N LYS A 216 18.45 30.01 1.67
CA LYS A 216 17.49 31.09 1.39
C LYS A 216 16.88 30.92 -0.01
N GLY A 217 15.57 31.04 -0.13
CA GLY A 217 14.85 30.98 -1.39
C GLY A 217 13.60 30.12 -1.30
N PRO A 218 12.80 30.02 -2.38
CA PRO A 218 11.64 29.15 -2.41
C PRO A 218 12.06 27.69 -2.37
N PHE A 219 11.30 26.88 -1.61
CA PHE A 219 11.57 25.46 -1.51
C PHE A 219 10.30 24.63 -1.31
N ILE A 220 10.42 23.34 -1.59
CA ILE A 220 9.39 22.32 -1.35
C ILE A 220 10.00 21.24 -0.46
N VAL A 221 9.23 20.77 0.54
CA VAL A 221 9.58 19.60 1.34
C VAL A 221 8.83 18.40 0.80
N VAL A 222 9.53 17.25 0.64
CA VAL A 222 8.96 15.99 0.17
C VAL A 222 9.12 14.93 1.24
N THR A 223 8.02 14.32 1.65
CA THR A 223 8.01 13.24 2.65
C THR A 223 7.29 12.00 2.13
N GLY A 224 7.54 10.85 2.73
CA GLY A 224 7.00 9.55 2.34
C GLY A 224 8.07 8.61 1.78
N HIS A 225 7.69 7.73 0.83
CA HIS A 225 8.56 6.65 0.35
C HIS A 225 8.70 6.57 -1.17
N ASP A 226 7.93 7.33 -1.96
CA ASP A 226 7.89 7.18 -3.40
C ASP A 226 9.02 7.92 -4.12
N LEU A 227 10.04 7.17 -4.55
CA LEU A 227 11.17 7.74 -5.31
C LEU A 227 10.77 8.20 -6.71
N LYS A 228 9.71 7.62 -7.31
CA LYS A 228 9.23 8.04 -8.61
C LYS A 228 8.57 9.41 -8.55
N ASP A 229 7.80 9.68 -7.52
CA ASP A 229 7.19 11.00 -7.30
C ASP A 229 8.28 12.06 -7.05
N LEU A 230 9.31 11.72 -6.25
CA LEU A 230 10.46 12.61 -6.07
C LEU A 230 11.17 12.89 -7.40
N GLN A 231 11.42 11.87 -8.22
CA GLN A 231 12.01 12.05 -9.55
C GLN A 231 11.19 13.02 -10.39
N LEU A 232 9.89 12.80 -10.48
CA LEU A 232 8.98 13.65 -11.28
C LEU A 232 8.96 15.10 -10.76
N LEU A 233 8.99 15.29 -9.44
CA LEU A 233 9.10 16.62 -8.85
C LEU A 233 10.42 17.29 -9.23
N LEU A 234 11.55 16.58 -9.13
CA LEU A 234 12.85 17.10 -9.49
C LEU A 234 12.90 17.51 -10.97
N GLU A 235 12.39 16.66 -11.86
CA GLU A 235 12.30 16.95 -13.31
C GLU A 235 11.42 18.19 -13.58
N GLN A 236 10.28 18.32 -12.89
CA GLN A 236 9.36 19.46 -13.05
C GLN A 236 9.93 20.78 -12.52
N THR A 237 10.79 20.74 -11.53
CA THR A 237 11.33 21.94 -10.84
C THR A 237 12.72 22.33 -11.31
N GLU A 238 13.35 21.54 -12.17
CA GLU A 238 14.68 21.83 -12.71
C GLU A 238 14.71 23.19 -13.41
N GLY A 239 15.69 24.00 -13.07
CA GLY A 239 15.87 25.34 -13.63
C GLY A 239 14.88 26.41 -13.17
N LYS A 240 13.92 26.08 -12.27
CA LYS A 240 12.89 27.04 -11.79
C LYS A 240 13.31 27.82 -10.54
N GLY A 241 14.52 27.60 -10.02
CA GLY A 241 14.98 28.30 -8.82
C GLY A 241 14.27 27.87 -7.53
N ILE A 242 13.69 26.67 -7.51
CA ILE A 242 13.01 26.07 -6.36
C ILE A 242 13.91 24.98 -5.80
N ASN A 243 14.26 25.05 -4.52
CA ASN A 243 15.01 24.02 -3.83
C ASN A 243 14.10 22.90 -3.33
N ILE A 244 14.59 21.66 -3.36
CA ILE A 244 13.87 20.49 -2.85
C ILE A 244 14.60 19.94 -1.65
N TYR A 245 13.87 19.67 -0.58
CA TYR A 245 14.36 19.04 0.64
C TYR A 245 13.52 17.79 0.91
N THR A 246 14.17 16.67 1.20
CA THR A 246 13.49 15.45 1.67
C THR A 246 13.19 15.55 3.16
N HIS A 247 12.27 14.73 3.64
CA HIS A 247 11.95 14.59 5.06
C HIS A 247 11.74 13.13 5.43
N GLY A 248 12.06 12.75 6.67
CA GLY A 248 11.78 11.42 7.23
C GLY A 248 12.37 10.28 6.38
N GLU A 249 11.57 9.33 6.00
CA GLU A 249 11.97 8.13 5.27
C GLU A 249 12.43 8.38 3.82
N MET A 250 12.31 9.61 3.32
CA MET A 250 12.84 9.98 2.01
C MET A 250 14.35 10.29 2.03
N LEU A 251 15.00 10.35 3.20
CA LEU A 251 16.44 10.60 3.34
C LEU A 251 17.32 9.69 2.43
N PRO A 252 17.08 8.39 2.31
CA PRO A 252 17.88 7.51 1.45
C PRO A 252 17.92 7.91 -0.03
N ALA A 253 16.99 8.74 -0.51
CA ALA A 253 16.97 9.22 -1.89
C ALA A 253 18.27 9.94 -2.28
N HIS A 254 18.93 10.62 -1.33
CA HIS A 254 20.20 11.32 -1.55
C HIS A 254 21.38 10.39 -1.85
N ALA A 255 21.26 9.11 -1.57
CA ALA A 255 22.31 8.12 -1.85
C ALA A 255 22.31 7.63 -3.30
N TYR A 256 21.21 7.81 -4.04
CA TYR A 256 21.08 7.30 -5.41
C TYR A 256 21.75 8.25 -6.43
N PRO A 257 22.70 7.76 -7.24
CA PRO A 257 23.45 8.58 -8.21
C PRO A 257 22.57 9.36 -9.18
N PHE A 258 21.48 8.78 -9.66
CA PHE A 258 20.55 9.44 -10.59
C PHE A 258 19.86 10.65 -9.94
N LEU A 259 19.46 10.55 -8.69
CA LEU A 259 18.76 11.62 -7.99
C LEU A 259 19.73 12.71 -7.53
N LYS A 260 20.95 12.33 -7.13
CA LYS A 260 22.01 13.26 -6.72
C LYS A 260 22.44 14.25 -7.81
N LYS A 261 22.22 13.93 -9.09
CA LYS A 261 22.60 14.84 -10.20
C LYS A 261 21.76 16.12 -10.27
N PHE A 262 20.57 16.12 -9.66
CA PHE A 262 19.72 17.30 -9.59
C PHE A 262 20.27 18.29 -8.56
N SER A 263 20.91 19.37 -9.00
CA SER A 263 21.60 20.33 -8.14
C SER A 263 20.68 21.08 -7.16
N HIS A 264 19.37 21.08 -7.40
CA HIS A 264 18.35 21.68 -6.55
C HIS A 264 17.72 20.68 -5.53
N LEU A 265 18.11 19.41 -5.55
CA LEU A 265 17.92 18.50 -4.42
C LEU A 265 18.98 18.82 -3.37
N LYS A 266 18.64 19.73 -2.43
CA LYS A 266 19.63 20.38 -1.57
C LYS A 266 19.99 19.59 -0.33
N GLY A 267 19.02 19.07 0.36
CA GLY A 267 19.29 18.42 1.64
C GLY A 267 18.05 17.80 2.27
N HIS A 268 18.13 17.57 3.56
CA HIS A 268 17.07 16.95 4.35
C HIS A 268 16.54 17.95 5.37
N PHE A 269 15.21 18.09 5.41
CA PHE A 269 14.51 18.96 6.35
C PHE A 269 14.02 18.13 7.55
N GLY A 270 14.23 18.65 8.74
CA GLY A 270 13.73 18.00 9.95
C GLY A 270 14.42 16.66 10.26
N THR A 271 13.69 15.74 10.85
CA THR A 271 14.19 14.48 11.35
C THR A 271 13.36 13.28 10.87
N ALA A 272 12.42 12.81 11.69
CA ALA A 272 11.65 11.59 11.43
C ALA A 272 10.15 11.85 11.39
N TRP A 273 9.40 10.95 10.77
CA TRP A 273 7.95 11.09 10.55
C TRP A 273 7.14 11.39 11.82
N GLN A 274 7.53 10.84 12.97
CA GLN A 274 6.83 11.09 14.25
C GLN A 274 6.97 12.54 14.73
N ASN A 275 7.88 13.32 14.16
CA ASN A 275 8.09 14.73 14.51
C ASN A 275 7.38 15.71 13.56
N GLN A 276 6.68 15.22 12.54
CA GLN A 276 6.06 16.03 11.49
C GLN A 276 5.21 17.19 12.02
N GLN A 277 4.33 16.92 12.99
CA GLN A 277 3.45 17.97 13.53
C GLN A 277 4.25 19.18 14.05
N LYS A 278 5.35 18.92 14.74
CA LYS A 278 6.22 19.96 15.29
C LYS A 278 7.10 20.61 14.22
N GLU A 279 7.62 19.81 13.31
CA GLU A 279 8.60 20.27 12.31
C GLU A 279 7.92 21.00 11.14
N PHE A 280 6.68 20.67 10.83
CA PHE A 280 5.91 21.32 9.76
C PHE A 280 5.04 22.47 10.26
N ASP A 281 4.96 22.68 11.58
CA ASP A 281 4.23 23.82 12.14
C ASP A 281 4.84 25.14 11.64
N HIS A 282 3.98 26.00 11.08
CA HIS A 282 4.38 27.28 10.48
C HIS A 282 5.47 27.21 9.40
N LEU A 283 5.69 26.05 8.77
CA LEU A 283 6.64 25.94 7.66
C LEU A 283 6.21 26.83 6.47
N PRO A 284 7.03 27.80 6.04
CA PRO A 284 6.66 28.71 4.95
C PRO A 284 6.92 28.10 3.56
N ALA A 285 6.57 26.84 3.36
CA ALA A 285 6.79 26.09 2.12
C ALA A 285 5.69 25.04 1.92
N PRO A 286 5.36 24.69 0.67
CA PRO A 286 4.50 23.57 0.39
C PRO A 286 5.19 22.25 0.76
N ILE A 287 4.38 21.25 1.17
CA ILE A 287 4.82 19.91 1.51
C ILE A 287 4.15 18.94 0.54
N LEU A 288 4.96 18.14 -0.14
CA LEU A 288 4.48 17.00 -0.93
C LEU A 288 4.53 15.74 -0.08
N TYR A 289 3.38 15.19 0.21
CA TYR A 289 3.25 13.86 0.79
C TYR A 289 3.11 12.85 -0.34
N THR A 290 4.00 11.86 -0.39
CA THR A 290 3.92 10.79 -1.39
C THR A 290 3.11 9.62 -0.83
N THR A 291 3.73 8.71 -0.11
CA THR A 291 3.08 7.54 0.48
C THR A 291 3.55 7.32 1.91
N ASN A 292 2.64 6.89 2.79
CA ASN A 292 2.91 6.61 4.20
C ASN A 292 3.44 7.82 5.00
N CYS A 293 3.79 7.58 6.25
CA CYS A 293 4.38 8.57 7.16
C CYS A 293 3.59 9.88 7.31
N LEU A 294 2.29 9.89 6.99
CA LEU A 294 1.41 11.02 7.29
C LEU A 294 0.94 10.92 8.74
N MET A 295 1.30 11.91 9.54
CA MET A 295 0.87 12.02 10.95
C MET A 295 -0.13 13.17 11.08
N PRO A 296 -1.39 12.87 11.50
CA PRO A 296 -2.43 13.88 11.71
C PRO A 296 -2.16 14.79 12.91
#